data_f63d5e98e00f1c7948b676af43b7afde
#
_entry.id   f63d5e98e00f1c7948b676af43b7afde
#
_cell.length_a   1.000
_cell.length_b   1.000
_cell.length_c   1.000
_cell.angle_alpha   90.00
_cell.angle_beta   90.00
_cell.angle_gamma   90.00
#
_symmetry.space_group_name_H-M   'P 1'
#
loop_
_entity.id
_entity.type
_entity.pdbx_description
1 polymer ?
#
loop_
_entity_poly.entity_id
_entity_poly.type
_entity_poly.pdbx_seq_one_letter_code
_entity_poly.pdbx_strand_id
1 'polypeptide(L)'
;MLDTAPKSVYNALVTATAPRTAGFVRRFLFLFFMVIFMRNDYIDRVLDEVKKKNPHEPEFVQAVTEVFSTLSPVIEKHPEYEKVALLERMAEPDRQISFRVIWEDDSGKIRVNRGYRVQFNNAIGPYKGGLRFHPSVYIGIMKFLGFEQTYKNSLTGLPIGGAKGGSDFDPHGKSDAEIMRFCQAFMTELYRYIGPNIDVPAGDIGVGGREIGYLYGQYKRIKASFENGVLTGKGLSYGGSLIRPEATGYGAIYYLEEMLKHFDESIKGKTFILSGYGNVAWGAAKKITELGGKVLTISGSDGYVYSEDGIESEEMFDFMLEMRASGSRGVKPFADKFNLPFFEGQKPWGVKADIALPCATQNEINMAEAEKLVKNGVEYYIEVSNMPTTNEALSYLKGHCKAVAPAKAVNAGGVAVSALEMSQNSARYSWSAEEVDEKLKNIMKEIHDNSAAAAEEYGYGYDLVAGANIAGFLKVADAMLAQGCI
;
A
#
# COMPACT_ATOMS: atom_id res chain seq x y z
N MET A 1 23.26 -15.63 -36.49
CA MET A 1 22.50 -16.70 -37.20
C MET A 1 21.43 -17.25 -36.28
N LEU A 2 20.39 -16.47 -35.95
CA LEU A 2 19.22 -16.93 -35.17
C LEU A 2 18.03 -16.00 -35.44
N ASP A 3 17.70 -15.78 -36.73
CA ASP A 3 16.67 -14.80 -37.13
C ASP A 3 15.49 -15.42 -37.91
N THR A 4 15.23 -16.74 -37.80
CA THR A 4 14.21 -17.37 -38.65
C THR A 4 13.38 -18.49 -38.02
N ALA A 5 13.28 -18.62 -36.67
CA ALA A 5 12.58 -19.76 -36.07
C ALA A 5 11.17 -19.53 -35.47
N PRO A 6 10.61 -18.33 -35.26
CA PRO A 6 9.40 -18.23 -34.40
C PRO A 6 8.07 -18.46 -35.10
N LYS A 7 7.89 -18.04 -36.33
CA LYS A 7 6.57 -18.05 -37.00
C LYS A 7 6.10 -19.44 -37.48
N SER A 8 7.01 -20.30 -37.88
CA SER A 8 6.66 -21.65 -38.37
C SER A 8 6.30 -22.62 -37.28
N VAL A 9 6.94 -22.51 -36.10
CA VAL A 9 6.64 -23.34 -34.91
C VAL A 9 5.32 -22.92 -34.29
N TYR A 10 5.03 -21.62 -34.23
CA TYR A 10 3.74 -21.08 -33.77
C TYR A 10 2.57 -21.60 -34.63
N ASN A 11 2.70 -21.55 -35.96
CA ASN A 11 1.64 -22.01 -36.86
C ASN A 11 1.44 -23.55 -36.84
N ALA A 12 2.48 -24.32 -36.59
CA ALA A 12 2.40 -25.79 -36.50
C ALA A 12 1.69 -26.25 -35.20
N LEU A 13 1.86 -25.55 -34.09
CA LEU A 13 1.20 -25.83 -32.81
C LEU A 13 -0.27 -25.40 -32.78
N VAL A 14 -0.63 -24.34 -33.51
CA VAL A 14 -2.01 -23.83 -33.59
C VAL A 14 -2.93 -24.79 -34.40
N THR A 15 -2.38 -25.60 -35.28
CA THR A 15 -3.14 -26.50 -36.15
C THR A 15 -3.34 -27.93 -35.58
N ALA A 16 -2.68 -28.30 -34.49
CA ALA A 16 -2.58 -29.70 -34.04
C ALA A 16 -3.48 -30.13 -32.85
N THR A 17 -4.40 -29.27 -32.33
CA THR A 17 -5.19 -29.61 -31.14
C THR A 17 -6.71 -29.58 -31.35
N ALA A 18 -7.40 -30.63 -30.87
CA ALA A 18 -8.85 -30.79 -30.92
C ALA A 18 -9.65 -29.82 -30.00
N PRO A 19 -10.95 -29.55 -30.28
CA PRO A 19 -11.64 -28.32 -29.80
C PRO A 19 -11.95 -28.19 -28.32
N ARG A 20 -11.78 -29.21 -27.47
CA ARG A 20 -12.20 -29.14 -26.04
C ARG A 20 -11.08 -28.92 -25.02
N THR A 21 -9.82 -29.09 -25.40
CA THR A 21 -8.65 -28.80 -24.53
C THR A 21 -7.88 -27.57 -24.96
N ALA A 22 -8.25 -26.97 -26.08
CA ALA A 22 -7.54 -25.88 -26.72
C ALA A 22 -7.47 -24.57 -25.90
N GLY A 23 -8.46 -24.29 -25.06
CA GLY A 23 -8.49 -23.04 -24.26
C GLY A 23 -7.43 -23.02 -23.15
N PHE A 24 -7.31 -24.12 -22.41
CA PHE A 24 -6.38 -24.22 -21.27
C PHE A 24 -4.93 -24.36 -21.77
N VAL A 25 -4.69 -25.21 -22.77
CA VAL A 25 -3.35 -25.40 -23.36
C VAL A 25 -2.87 -24.16 -24.11
N ARG A 26 -3.75 -23.44 -24.83
CA ARG A 26 -3.42 -22.15 -25.44
C ARG A 26 -3.07 -21.10 -24.42
N ARG A 27 -3.82 -21.01 -23.34
CA ARG A 27 -3.57 -20.04 -22.26
C ARG A 27 -2.29 -20.38 -21.48
N PHE A 28 -2.04 -21.68 -21.25
CA PHE A 28 -0.81 -22.16 -20.60
C PHE A 28 0.42 -21.97 -21.49
N LEU A 29 0.32 -22.28 -22.79
CA LEU A 29 1.39 -22.01 -23.75
C LEU A 29 1.61 -20.50 -23.96
N PHE A 30 0.56 -19.70 -24.00
CA PHE A 30 0.68 -18.26 -24.10
C PHE A 30 1.37 -17.69 -22.84
N LEU A 31 0.98 -18.11 -21.65
CA LEU A 31 1.64 -17.74 -20.38
C LEU A 31 3.10 -18.25 -20.34
N PHE A 32 3.34 -19.49 -20.77
CA PHE A 32 4.68 -20.07 -20.81
C PHE A 32 5.58 -19.35 -21.85
N PHE A 33 5.04 -19.00 -23.02
CA PHE A 33 5.75 -18.19 -24.02
C PHE A 33 5.93 -16.74 -23.56
N MET A 34 4.94 -16.12 -22.89
CA MET A 34 5.13 -14.80 -22.28
C MET A 34 6.25 -14.81 -21.24
N VAL A 35 6.32 -15.81 -20.39
CA VAL A 35 7.38 -15.94 -19.37
C VAL A 35 8.76 -16.14 -20.02
N ILE A 36 8.87 -16.89 -21.11
CA ILE A 36 10.15 -17.12 -21.80
C ILE A 36 10.56 -15.91 -22.66
N PHE A 37 9.60 -15.23 -23.30
CA PHE A 37 9.88 -14.06 -24.14
C PHE A 37 10.02 -12.73 -23.38
N MET A 38 9.63 -12.69 -22.10
CA MET A 38 9.78 -11.50 -21.25
C MET A 38 11.04 -11.55 -20.36
N ARG A 39 11.96 -12.49 -20.58
CA ARG A 39 13.26 -12.46 -19.91
C ARG A 39 14.10 -11.34 -20.47
N ASN A 40 14.55 -10.46 -19.58
CA ASN A 40 15.48 -9.41 -19.89
C ASN A 40 16.77 -9.62 -19.11
N ASP A 41 17.88 -9.85 -19.79
CA ASP A 41 19.16 -10.19 -19.19
C ASP A 41 19.64 -9.12 -18.18
N TYR A 42 19.33 -7.86 -18.42
CA TYR A 42 19.63 -6.77 -17.51
C TYR A 42 18.86 -6.90 -16.19
N ILE A 43 17.55 -7.13 -16.28
CA ILE A 43 16.69 -7.34 -15.08
C ILE A 43 17.15 -8.56 -14.31
N ASP A 44 17.38 -9.71 -14.99
CA ASP A 44 17.81 -10.95 -14.34
C ASP A 44 19.15 -10.75 -13.59
N ARG A 45 20.11 -10.08 -14.23
CA ARG A 45 21.40 -9.73 -13.62
C ARG A 45 21.24 -8.89 -12.35
N VAL A 46 20.41 -7.83 -12.43
CA VAL A 46 20.17 -6.95 -11.28
C VAL A 46 19.47 -7.68 -10.15
N LEU A 47 18.45 -8.49 -10.45
CA LEU A 47 17.75 -9.30 -9.44
C LEU A 47 18.68 -10.29 -8.74
N ASP A 48 19.62 -10.90 -9.47
CA ASP A 48 20.61 -11.80 -8.89
C ASP A 48 21.61 -11.05 -8.00
N GLU A 49 21.98 -9.83 -8.37
CA GLU A 49 22.82 -8.96 -7.50
C GLU A 49 22.07 -8.54 -6.24
N VAL A 50 20.79 -8.15 -6.35
CA VAL A 50 19.94 -7.81 -5.20
C VAL A 50 19.85 -8.98 -4.23
N LYS A 51 19.61 -10.19 -4.72
CA LYS A 51 19.58 -11.41 -3.88
C LYS A 51 20.90 -11.67 -3.17
N LYS A 52 22.03 -11.52 -3.87
CA LYS A 52 23.38 -11.72 -3.30
C LYS A 52 23.72 -10.68 -2.23
N LYS A 53 23.34 -9.42 -2.45
CA LYS A 53 23.61 -8.32 -1.50
C LYS A 53 22.71 -8.35 -0.26
N ASN A 54 21.50 -8.95 -0.36
CA ASN A 54 20.48 -8.92 0.68
C ASN A 54 20.01 -10.31 1.13
N PRO A 55 20.93 -11.23 1.53
CA PRO A 55 20.59 -12.63 1.81
C PRO A 55 19.67 -12.81 3.04
N HIS A 56 19.57 -11.80 3.90
CA HIS A 56 18.77 -11.81 5.14
C HIS A 56 17.57 -10.87 5.09
N GLU A 57 17.19 -10.39 3.91
CA GLU A 57 16.10 -9.43 3.70
C GLU A 57 15.08 -9.98 2.67
N PRO A 58 14.42 -11.12 2.95
CA PRO A 58 13.57 -11.80 1.97
C PRO A 58 12.40 -10.95 1.48
N GLU A 59 11.82 -10.13 2.33
CA GLU A 59 10.70 -9.24 1.98
C GLU A 59 11.14 -8.16 0.97
N PHE A 60 12.34 -7.63 1.15
CA PHE A 60 12.92 -6.66 0.22
C PHE A 60 13.20 -7.29 -1.15
N VAL A 61 13.82 -8.48 -1.17
CA VAL A 61 14.08 -9.23 -2.40
C VAL A 61 12.78 -9.56 -3.14
N GLN A 62 11.73 -9.95 -2.41
CA GLN A 62 10.41 -10.22 -2.97
C GLN A 62 9.82 -8.97 -3.63
N ALA A 63 9.83 -7.83 -2.97
CA ALA A 63 9.26 -6.59 -3.49
C ALA A 63 9.98 -6.09 -4.74
N VAL A 64 11.33 -6.11 -4.73
CA VAL A 64 12.12 -5.74 -5.92
C VAL A 64 11.83 -6.69 -7.08
N THR A 65 11.73 -8.00 -6.81
CA THR A 65 11.41 -9.00 -7.84
C THR A 65 10.02 -8.76 -8.43
N GLU A 66 9.01 -8.48 -7.61
CA GLU A 66 7.65 -8.20 -8.06
C GLU A 66 7.61 -7.01 -9.02
N VAL A 67 8.25 -5.90 -8.66
CA VAL A 67 8.26 -4.70 -9.49
C VAL A 67 9.08 -4.90 -10.76
N PHE A 68 10.34 -5.33 -10.63
CA PHE A 68 11.26 -5.38 -11.78
C PHE A 68 10.86 -6.43 -12.81
N SER A 69 10.21 -7.53 -12.41
CA SER A 69 9.70 -8.53 -13.37
C SER A 69 8.64 -7.99 -14.33
N THR A 70 7.98 -6.87 -14.00
CA THR A 70 7.00 -6.22 -14.89
C THR A 70 7.64 -5.22 -15.85
N LEU A 71 8.94 -4.92 -15.72
CA LEU A 71 9.59 -3.84 -16.46
C LEU A 71 10.25 -4.28 -17.78
N SER A 72 10.23 -5.57 -18.16
CA SER A 72 10.88 -6.04 -19.39
C SER A 72 10.52 -5.23 -20.63
N PRO A 73 9.23 -4.95 -20.95
CA PRO A 73 8.89 -4.15 -22.10
C PRO A 73 9.34 -2.69 -22.01
N VAL A 74 9.48 -2.17 -20.77
CA VAL A 74 9.99 -0.82 -20.53
C VAL A 74 11.49 -0.77 -20.86
N ILE A 75 12.27 -1.72 -20.33
CA ILE A 75 13.72 -1.78 -20.56
C ILE A 75 14.05 -2.01 -22.04
N GLU A 76 13.23 -2.79 -22.76
CA GLU A 76 13.39 -2.98 -24.21
C GLU A 76 13.19 -1.68 -25.01
N LYS A 77 12.24 -0.84 -24.60
CA LYS A 77 12.02 0.48 -25.22
C LYS A 77 13.07 1.51 -24.82
N HIS A 78 13.73 1.34 -23.66
CA HIS A 78 14.63 2.29 -23.01
C HIS A 78 16.01 1.68 -22.67
N PRO A 79 16.81 1.26 -23.70
CA PRO A 79 18.12 0.64 -23.45
C PRO A 79 19.14 1.58 -22.79
N GLU A 80 18.87 2.89 -22.74
CA GLU A 80 19.67 3.88 -22.02
C GLU A 80 19.64 3.68 -20.51
N TYR A 81 18.62 3.04 -19.95
CA TYR A 81 18.51 2.80 -18.50
C TYR A 81 19.62 1.89 -17.99
N GLU A 82 20.01 0.87 -18.75
CA GLU A 82 21.15 0.01 -18.37
C GLU A 82 22.49 0.78 -18.37
N LYS A 83 22.68 1.71 -19.32
CA LYS A 83 23.92 2.49 -19.42
C LYS A 83 24.21 3.35 -18.18
N VAL A 84 23.14 3.75 -17.48
CA VAL A 84 23.24 4.56 -16.26
C VAL A 84 22.98 3.77 -14.99
N ALA A 85 22.97 2.42 -15.06
CA ALA A 85 22.69 1.51 -13.96
C ALA A 85 21.42 1.88 -13.17
N LEU A 86 20.33 2.18 -13.88
CA LEU A 86 19.14 2.76 -13.28
C LEU A 86 18.47 1.79 -12.30
N LEU A 87 18.33 0.51 -12.67
CA LEU A 87 17.69 -0.50 -11.80
C LEU A 87 18.53 -0.77 -10.56
N GLU A 88 19.84 -0.84 -10.68
CA GLU A 88 20.77 -0.97 -9.56
C GLU A 88 20.61 0.21 -8.58
N ARG A 89 20.55 1.45 -9.08
CA ARG A 89 20.35 2.66 -8.27
C ARG A 89 18.96 2.68 -7.63
N MET A 90 17.94 2.21 -8.32
CA MET A 90 16.58 2.12 -7.77
C MET A 90 16.40 1.01 -6.74
N ALA A 91 17.26 -0.01 -6.74
CA ALA A 91 17.26 -1.07 -5.75
C ALA A 91 18.08 -0.74 -4.48
N GLU A 92 18.85 0.34 -4.48
CA GLU A 92 19.63 0.76 -3.31
C GLU A 92 19.02 2.02 -2.68
N PRO A 93 18.80 2.06 -1.36
CA PRO A 93 18.36 3.28 -0.69
C PRO A 93 19.47 4.33 -0.65
N ASP A 94 19.09 5.60 -0.74
CA ASP A 94 20.05 6.71 -0.60
C ASP A 94 20.76 6.68 0.76
N ARG A 95 20.04 6.32 1.85
CA ARG A 95 20.60 6.22 3.20
C ARG A 95 19.83 5.24 4.07
N GLN A 96 20.57 4.53 4.91
CA GLN A 96 20.04 3.73 6.01
C GLN A 96 20.60 4.27 7.33
N ILE A 97 19.73 4.70 8.23
CA ILE A 97 20.07 5.31 9.51
C ILE A 97 19.57 4.37 10.61
N SER A 98 20.49 3.91 11.46
CA SER A 98 20.19 3.11 12.64
C SER A 98 20.73 3.82 13.88
N PHE A 99 19.93 3.87 14.94
CA PHE A 99 20.30 4.54 16.17
C PHE A 99 19.72 3.82 17.39
N ARG A 100 20.34 4.04 18.55
CA ARG A 100 19.91 3.54 19.83
C ARG A 100 18.92 4.51 20.48
N VAL A 101 17.79 3.98 20.98
CA VAL A 101 16.79 4.75 21.74
C VAL A 101 16.82 4.29 23.19
N ILE A 102 17.17 5.19 24.12
CA ILE A 102 17.21 4.93 25.56
C ILE A 102 16.06 5.69 26.23
N TRP A 103 15.28 4.98 27.01
CA TRP A 103 14.12 5.56 27.71
C TRP A 103 13.89 4.84 29.04
N GLU A 104 13.11 5.45 29.94
CA GLU A 104 12.81 4.91 31.26
C GLU A 104 11.34 4.50 31.31
N ASP A 105 11.07 3.26 31.80
CA ASP A 105 9.71 2.79 32.03
C ASP A 105 9.12 3.34 33.35
N ASP A 106 7.85 3.06 33.62
CA ASP A 106 7.16 3.55 34.80
C ASP A 106 7.70 2.96 36.13
N SER A 107 8.47 1.89 36.07
CA SER A 107 9.17 1.32 37.22
C SER A 107 10.56 1.96 37.50
N GLY A 108 10.97 2.94 36.68
CA GLY A 108 12.30 3.56 36.76
C GLY A 108 13.42 2.74 36.10
N LYS A 109 13.07 1.67 35.36
CA LYS A 109 14.06 0.83 34.65
C LYS A 109 14.40 1.42 33.29
N ILE A 110 15.71 1.52 33.03
CA ILE A 110 16.20 1.93 31.72
C ILE A 110 15.97 0.82 30.69
N ARG A 111 15.36 1.20 29.57
CA ARG A 111 15.07 0.37 28.41
C ARG A 111 15.87 0.85 27.20
N VAL A 112 16.19 -0.09 26.31
CA VAL A 112 16.97 0.19 25.11
C VAL A 112 16.25 -0.47 23.94
N ASN A 113 15.94 0.35 22.92
CA ASN A 113 15.37 -0.09 21.65
C ASN A 113 16.28 0.36 20.50
N ARG A 114 16.03 -0.19 19.31
CA ARG A 114 16.65 0.25 18.06
C ARG A 114 15.67 1.12 17.29
N GLY A 115 16.16 2.26 16.81
CA GLY A 115 15.44 3.12 15.89
C GLY A 115 16.05 3.05 14.49
N TYR A 116 15.19 3.21 13.47
CA TYR A 116 15.58 3.12 12.07
C TYR A 116 14.90 4.21 11.24
N ARG A 117 15.62 4.73 10.23
CA ARG A 117 15.05 5.49 9.11
C ARG A 117 15.77 5.11 7.83
N VAL A 118 15.04 4.62 6.84
CA VAL A 118 15.53 4.39 5.48
C VAL A 118 15.00 5.52 4.61
N GLN A 119 15.88 6.37 4.15
CA GLN A 119 15.67 7.37 3.12
C GLN A 119 15.94 6.69 1.78
N PHE A 120 14.87 6.28 1.09
CA PHE A 120 15.02 5.34 -0.01
C PHE A 120 15.33 6.05 -1.33
N ASN A 121 14.48 7.00 -1.74
CA ASN A 121 14.68 7.76 -2.97
C ASN A 121 13.98 9.12 -2.87
N ASN A 122 14.63 10.19 -3.25
CA ASN A 122 14.11 11.56 -3.24
C ASN A 122 14.11 12.26 -4.61
N ALA A 123 14.23 11.51 -5.69
CA ALA A 123 14.30 12.08 -7.03
C ALA A 123 13.09 12.95 -7.41
N ILE A 124 11.90 12.63 -6.86
CA ILE A 124 10.66 13.37 -7.16
C ILE A 124 10.19 14.30 -6.03
N GLY A 125 10.90 14.36 -4.92
CA GLY A 125 10.54 15.21 -3.77
C GLY A 125 11.16 14.73 -2.46
N PRO A 126 10.91 15.43 -1.33
CA PRO A 126 11.45 15.03 -0.03
C PRO A 126 11.05 13.61 0.33
N TYR A 127 11.92 12.89 1.03
CA TYR A 127 11.61 11.54 1.52
C TYR A 127 10.31 11.54 2.31
N LYS A 128 9.42 10.57 2.06
CA LYS A 128 8.10 10.50 2.70
C LYS A 128 7.73 9.06 3.01
N GLY A 129 7.34 8.80 4.26
CA GLY A 129 6.83 7.50 4.68
C GLY A 129 6.67 7.36 6.18
N GLY A 130 5.87 6.39 6.62
CA GLY A 130 5.47 6.20 8.00
C GLY A 130 6.59 5.74 8.93
N LEU A 131 6.34 5.90 10.24
CA LEU A 131 7.10 5.29 11.32
C LEU A 131 6.27 4.13 11.89
N ARG A 132 6.87 2.96 12.07
CA ARG A 132 6.26 1.77 12.66
C ARG A 132 6.89 1.45 14.00
N PHE A 133 6.07 1.32 15.05
CA PHE A 133 6.52 0.82 16.34
C PHE A 133 5.91 -0.57 16.57
N HIS A 134 6.75 -1.59 16.39
CA HIS A 134 6.34 -2.98 16.53
C HIS A 134 7.57 -3.88 16.76
N PRO A 135 7.48 -4.93 17.60
CA PRO A 135 8.62 -5.82 17.89
C PRO A 135 9.28 -6.48 16.68
N SER A 136 8.55 -6.66 15.58
CA SER A 136 9.08 -7.24 14.34
C SER A 136 9.92 -6.28 13.50
N VAL A 137 10.05 -5.01 13.89
CA VAL A 137 10.78 -4.00 13.11
C VAL A 137 12.28 -4.25 13.14
N TYR A 138 12.87 -4.40 11.96
CA TYR A 138 14.31 -4.41 11.72
C TYR A 138 14.61 -3.67 10.40
N ILE A 139 15.88 -3.45 10.12
CA ILE A 139 16.28 -2.61 8.99
C ILE A 139 15.79 -3.12 7.64
N GLY A 140 15.77 -4.44 7.42
CA GLY A 140 15.30 -5.05 6.17
C GLY A 140 13.82 -4.80 5.91
N ILE A 141 12.95 -4.84 6.94
CA ILE A 141 11.53 -4.46 6.83
C ILE A 141 11.40 -2.98 6.47
N MET A 142 12.22 -2.10 7.05
CA MET A 142 12.18 -0.67 6.72
C MET A 142 12.67 -0.41 5.29
N LYS A 143 13.67 -1.15 4.82
CA LYS A 143 14.17 -1.10 3.46
C LYS A 143 13.10 -1.55 2.45
N PHE A 144 12.48 -2.70 2.69
CA PHE A 144 11.33 -3.20 1.91
C PHE A 144 10.22 -2.16 1.80
N LEU A 145 9.74 -1.67 2.93
CA LEU A 145 8.65 -0.70 2.96
C LEU A 145 9.04 0.67 2.38
N GLY A 146 10.32 1.06 2.46
CA GLY A 146 10.84 2.28 1.82
C GLY A 146 10.84 2.19 0.30
N PHE A 147 11.22 1.03 -0.24
CA PHE A 147 11.14 0.71 -1.66
C PHE A 147 9.69 0.80 -2.17
N GLU A 148 8.78 0.05 -1.55
CA GLU A 148 7.35 0.09 -1.87
C GLU A 148 6.77 1.50 -1.79
N GLN A 149 7.20 2.29 -0.78
CA GLN A 149 6.73 3.65 -0.61
C GLN A 149 7.16 4.58 -1.73
N THR A 150 8.34 4.35 -2.35
CA THR A 150 8.82 5.12 -3.50
C THR A 150 7.85 5.00 -4.68
N TYR A 151 7.44 3.79 -5.02
CA TYR A 151 6.49 3.54 -6.11
C TYR A 151 5.08 4.03 -5.79
N LYS A 152 4.61 3.79 -4.57
CA LYS A 152 3.32 4.29 -4.11
C LYS A 152 3.22 5.81 -4.19
N ASN A 153 4.26 6.50 -3.72
CA ASN A 153 4.29 7.96 -3.69
C ASN A 153 4.34 8.55 -5.10
N SER A 154 5.13 7.94 -5.99
CA SER A 154 5.23 8.40 -7.39
C SER A 154 3.89 8.34 -8.12
N LEU A 155 3.05 7.33 -7.85
CA LEU A 155 1.72 7.19 -8.44
C LEU A 155 0.81 8.36 -8.10
N THR A 156 0.94 8.98 -6.92
CA THR A 156 0.07 10.10 -6.51
C THR A 156 0.21 11.36 -7.37
N GLY A 157 1.21 11.45 -8.24
CA GLY A 157 1.50 12.67 -8.99
C GLY A 157 2.15 13.77 -8.15
N LEU A 158 2.14 13.66 -6.83
CA LEU A 158 2.63 14.69 -5.90
C LEU A 158 4.17 14.63 -5.74
N PRO A 159 4.83 15.75 -5.40
CA PRO A 159 6.28 15.84 -5.27
C PRO A 159 6.76 15.28 -3.92
N ILE A 160 6.69 13.97 -3.75
CA ILE A 160 7.12 13.25 -2.54
C ILE A 160 7.90 11.99 -2.91
N GLY A 161 9.08 11.84 -2.34
CA GLY A 161 9.94 10.66 -2.48
C GLY A 161 9.53 9.50 -1.57
N GLY A 162 10.38 8.49 -1.42
CA GLY A 162 10.12 7.29 -0.62
C GLY A 162 11.01 7.19 0.61
N ALA A 163 10.43 6.85 1.75
CA ALA A 163 11.13 6.50 2.97
C ALA A 163 10.30 5.59 3.86
N LYS A 164 10.96 4.96 4.84
CA LYS A 164 10.29 4.26 5.95
C LYS A 164 11.18 4.27 7.19
N GLY A 165 10.54 4.26 8.34
CA GLY A 165 11.27 4.18 9.61
C GLY A 165 10.46 3.49 10.69
N GLY A 166 11.05 3.36 11.86
CA GLY A 166 10.40 2.75 13.00
C GLY A 166 11.34 2.26 14.08
N SER A 167 10.81 1.46 14.97
CA SER A 167 11.52 0.86 16.10
C SER A 167 10.95 -0.50 16.46
N ASP A 168 11.75 -1.36 17.05
CA ASP A 168 11.35 -2.60 17.71
C ASP A 168 10.59 -2.38 19.05
N PHE A 169 10.25 -1.15 19.36
CA PHE A 169 9.40 -0.77 20.51
C PHE A 169 7.96 -1.28 20.32
N ASP A 170 7.42 -1.92 21.37
CA ASP A 170 6.01 -2.32 21.42
C ASP A 170 5.21 -1.33 22.27
N PRO A 171 4.31 -0.52 21.69
CA PRO A 171 3.48 0.41 22.45
C PRO A 171 2.33 -0.28 23.21
N HIS A 172 2.05 -1.57 22.93
CA HIS A 172 0.94 -2.27 23.58
C HIS A 172 1.22 -2.47 25.07
N GLY A 173 0.22 -2.14 25.88
CA GLY A 173 0.32 -2.28 27.34
C GLY A 173 1.24 -1.26 28.02
N LYS A 174 1.72 -0.25 27.28
CA LYS A 174 2.49 0.86 27.83
C LYS A 174 1.57 2.01 28.25
N SER A 175 1.96 2.72 29.30
CA SER A 175 1.28 3.95 29.69
C SER A 175 1.54 5.09 28.69
N ASP A 176 0.68 6.09 28.67
CA ASP A 176 0.90 7.30 27.86
C ASP A 176 2.21 8.00 28.22
N ALA A 177 2.60 7.95 29.49
CA ALA A 177 3.87 8.53 29.95
C ALA A 177 5.09 7.75 29.41
N GLU A 178 5.05 6.42 29.39
CA GLU A 178 6.08 5.58 28.78
C GLU A 178 6.20 5.85 27.28
N ILE A 179 5.08 5.88 26.56
CA ILE A 179 5.05 6.15 25.11
C ILE A 179 5.58 7.55 24.82
N MET A 180 5.22 8.55 25.64
CA MET A 180 5.74 9.90 25.48
C MET A 180 7.26 9.95 25.66
N ARG A 181 7.81 9.33 26.71
CA ARG A 181 9.26 9.27 26.95
C ARG A 181 9.99 8.57 25.81
N PHE A 182 9.44 7.45 25.33
CA PHE A 182 9.99 6.75 24.18
C PHE A 182 9.99 7.63 22.92
N CYS A 183 8.87 8.27 22.57
CA CYS A 183 8.76 9.16 21.40
C CYS A 183 9.74 10.33 21.49
N GLN A 184 9.91 10.91 22.68
CA GLN A 184 10.88 12.00 22.91
C GLN A 184 12.32 11.52 22.70
N ALA A 185 12.68 10.36 23.24
CA ALA A 185 14.01 9.76 23.05
C ALA A 185 14.25 9.41 21.58
N PHE A 186 13.28 8.79 20.90
CA PHE A 186 13.35 8.47 19.48
C PHE A 186 13.55 9.71 18.60
N MET A 187 12.78 10.77 18.85
CA MET A 187 12.88 12.02 18.09
C MET A 187 14.21 12.75 18.36
N THR A 188 14.77 12.64 19.56
CA THR A 188 16.08 13.23 19.91
C THR A 188 17.22 12.68 19.04
N GLU A 189 17.09 11.45 18.56
CA GLU A 189 18.03 10.88 17.59
C GLU A 189 17.64 11.19 16.14
N LEU A 190 16.34 11.10 15.81
CA LEU A 190 15.86 11.23 14.45
C LEU A 190 15.91 12.67 13.89
N TYR A 191 15.73 13.70 14.73
CA TYR A 191 15.52 15.10 14.28
C TYR A 191 16.60 15.64 13.34
N ARG A 192 17.81 15.08 13.40
CA ARG A 192 18.97 15.51 12.58
C ARG A 192 18.78 15.19 11.09
N TYR A 193 17.93 14.23 10.79
CA TYR A 193 17.78 13.63 9.46
C TYR A 193 16.46 14.00 8.78
N ILE A 194 15.56 14.69 9.48
CA ILE A 194 14.23 15.02 9.00
C ILE A 194 14.00 16.54 8.95
N GLY A 195 13.02 16.93 8.16
CA GLY A 195 12.63 18.34 8.00
C GLY A 195 11.59 18.48 6.89
N PRO A 196 10.84 19.61 6.85
CA PRO A 196 9.76 19.80 5.89
C PRO A 196 10.15 19.62 4.41
N ASN A 197 11.42 19.92 4.08
CA ASN A 197 11.97 19.86 2.73
C ASN A 197 13.03 18.75 2.56
N ILE A 198 13.23 17.88 3.55
CA ILE A 198 14.24 16.82 3.53
C ILE A 198 13.55 15.47 3.60
N ASP A 199 12.89 15.20 4.72
CA ASP A 199 12.27 13.93 5.04
C ASP A 199 11.09 14.15 5.99
N VAL A 200 9.89 13.71 5.60
CA VAL A 200 8.65 13.97 6.34
C VAL A 200 8.03 12.64 6.78
N PRO A 201 8.32 12.17 8.01
CA PRO A 201 7.68 10.99 8.56
C PRO A 201 6.17 11.17 8.78
N ALA A 202 5.47 10.04 8.88
CA ALA A 202 4.03 9.94 9.16
C ALA A 202 3.74 8.80 10.16
N GLY A 203 2.49 8.59 10.50
CA GLY A 203 2.04 7.42 11.25
C GLY A 203 2.02 6.13 10.42
N ASP A 204 2.16 5.00 11.11
CA ASP A 204 2.01 3.63 10.60
C ASP A 204 1.61 2.73 11.79
N ILE A 205 1.75 1.40 11.71
CA ILE A 205 1.45 0.49 12.81
C ILE A 205 2.15 0.94 14.11
N GLY A 206 1.38 1.06 15.19
CA GLY A 206 1.89 1.49 16.50
C GLY A 206 2.23 2.98 16.62
N VAL A 207 1.96 3.78 15.58
CA VAL A 207 2.18 5.23 15.56
C VAL A 207 0.93 5.93 15.03
N GLY A 208 0.11 6.40 15.93
CA GLY A 208 -1.11 7.17 15.65
C GLY A 208 -0.92 8.67 15.94
N GLY A 209 -2.05 9.38 16.03
CA GLY A 209 -2.06 10.82 16.32
C GLY A 209 -1.40 11.19 17.66
N ARG A 210 -1.51 10.32 18.68
CA ARG A 210 -0.86 10.48 19.99
C ARG A 210 0.66 10.48 19.85
N GLU A 211 1.21 9.45 19.23
CA GLU A 211 2.66 9.31 19.01
C GLU A 211 3.20 10.43 18.13
N ILE A 212 2.49 10.78 17.05
CA ILE A 212 2.83 11.93 16.20
C ILE A 212 2.86 13.22 17.01
N GLY A 213 1.92 13.42 17.92
CA GLY A 213 1.91 14.56 18.82
C GLY A 213 3.15 14.65 19.70
N TYR A 214 3.54 13.54 20.33
CA TYR A 214 4.74 13.47 21.19
C TYR A 214 6.04 13.66 20.38
N LEU A 215 6.13 13.05 19.21
CA LEU A 215 7.25 13.23 18.29
C LEU A 215 7.39 14.69 17.82
N TYR A 216 6.29 15.30 17.41
CA TYR A 216 6.27 16.70 16.98
C TYR A 216 6.63 17.66 18.12
N GLY A 217 6.07 17.44 19.31
CA GLY A 217 6.36 18.25 20.49
C GLY A 217 7.86 18.26 20.84
N GLN A 218 8.53 17.11 20.76
CA GLN A 218 9.97 17.00 21.00
C GLN A 218 10.79 17.67 19.88
N TYR A 219 10.43 17.44 18.60
CA TYR A 219 11.09 18.12 17.47
C TYR A 219 11.04 19.64 17.62
N LYS A 220 9.85 20.18 17.90
CA LYS A 220 9.65 21.63 18.12
C LYS A 220 10.53 22.18 19.25
N ARG A 221 10.68 21.43 20.35
CA ARG A 221 11.55 21.84 21.47
C ARG A 221 13.03 21.89 21.08
N ILE A 222 13.50 20.87 20.34
CA ILE A 222 14.92 20.80 19.92
C ILE A 222 15.24 21.87 18.89
N LYS A 223 14.36 22.05 17.90
CA LYS A 223 14.58 23.03 16.81
C LYS A 223 14.30 24.47 17.23
N ALA A 224 13.58 24.68 18.34
CA ALA A 224 13.09 26.01 18.78
C ALA A 224 12.32 26.73 17.67
N SER A 225 11.60 26.01 16.82
CA SER A 225 10.93 26.48 15.62
C SER A 225 9.60 25.76 15.43
N PHE A 226 8.61 26.48 14.88
CA PHE A 226 7.32 25.90 14.52
C PHE A 226 7.33 25.43 13.04
N GLU A 227 7.97 24.29 12.80
CA GLU A 227 8.05 23.62 11.50
C GLU A 227 7.00 22.51 11.41
N ASN A 228 5.71 22.87 11.31
CA ASN A 228 4.62 21.89 11.33
C ASN A 228 4.59 20.95 10.10
N GLY A 229 5.27 21.29 9.02
CA GLY A 229 5.45 20.42 7.86
C GLY A 229 6.41 19.24 8.06
N VAL A 230 7.10 19.13 9.22
CA VAL A 230 8.09 18.05 9.46
C VAL A 230 7.48 16.68 9.62
N LEU A 231 6.22 16.57 10.04
CA LEU A 231 5.47 15.33 10.26
C LEU A 231 4.06 15.47 9.69
N THR A 232 3.48 14.36 9.23
CA THR A 232 2.07 14.32 8.86
C THR A 232 1.27 13.32 9.70
N GLY A 233 -0.05 13.46 9.70
CA GLY A 233 -0.93 12.73 10.61
C GLY A 233 -1.09 13.42 11.95
N LYS A 234 -0.84 14.72 11.98
CA LYS A 234 -1.01 15.59 13.16
C LYS A 234 -2.47 15.79 13.52
N GLY A 235 -2.72 16.19 14.75
CA GLY A 235 -4.02 16.71 15.18
C GLY A 235 -4.35 18.03 14.49
N LEU A 236 -5.64 18.31 14.28
CA LEU A 236 -6.12 19.54 13.60
C LEU A 236 -5.65 20.81 14.29
N SER A 237 -5.51 20.80 15.62
CA SER A 237 -5.09 21.96 16.41
C SER A 237 -3.65 22.43 16.15
N TYR A 238 -2.82 21.63 15.46
CA TYR A 238 -1.42 21.97 15.17
C TYR A 238 -0.97 21.60 13.76
N GLY A 239 -1.88 21.67 12.80
CA GLY A 239 -1.58 21.61 11.37
C GLY A 239 -1.88 20.25 10.71
N GLY A 240 -2.75 19.43 11.31
CA GLY A 240 -3.30 18.25 10.67
C GLY A 240 -4.31 18.60 9.57
N SER A 241 -4.61 17.63 8.71
CA SER A 241 -5.60 17.75 7.63
C SER A 241 -6.88 17.00 7.98
N LEU A 242 -8.02 17.54 7.55
CA LEU A 242 -9.30 16.84 7.49
C LEU A 242 -9.21 15.65 6.50
N ILE A 243 -10.15 14.74 6.58
CA ILE A 243 -10.23 13.50 5.73
C ILE A 243 -9.06 12.53 5.92
N ARG A 244 -8.07 12.82 6.77
CA ARG A 244 -6.90 11.94 6.93
C ARG A 244 -7.22 10.54 7.49
N PRO A 245 -8.12 10.37 8.48
CA PRO A 245 -8.55 9.06 8.97
C PRO A 245 -9.25 8.21 7.90
N GLU A 246 -10.07 8.83 7.07
CA GLU A 246 -10.87 8.22 6.00
C GLU A 246 -10.05 7.91 4.74
N ALA A 247 -9.00 8.66 4.52
CA ALA A 247 -8.32 8.82 3.23
C ALA A 247 -7.94 7.52 2.52
N THR A 248 -7.48 6.50 3.27
CA THR A 248 -7.10 5.22 2.65
C THR A 248 -8.33 4.46 2.16
N GLY A 249 -9.37 4.38 2.98
CA GLY A 249 -10.63 3.74 2.61
C GLY A 249 -11.35 4.49 1.50
N TYR A 250 -11.52 5.80 1.62
CA TYR A 250 -12.13 6.64 0.59
C TYR A 250 -11.39 6.54 -0.73
N GLY A 251 -10.07 6.65 -0.69
CA GLY A 251 -9.22 6.53 -1.88
C GLY A 251 -9.39 5.19 -2.58
N ALA A 252 -9.45 4.08 -1.82
CA ALA A 252 -9.68 2.76 -2.39
C ALA A 252 -11.01 2.69 -3.16
N ILE A 253 -12.06 3.32 -2.65
CA ILE A 253 -13.36 3.31 -3.29
C ILE A 253 -13.40 4.25 -4.51
N TYR A 254 -12.72 5.39 -4.50
CA TYR A 254 -12.56 6.25 -5.67
C TYR A 254 -11.79 5.55 -6.80
N TYR A 255 -10.73 4.80 -6.46
CA TYR A 255 -10.03 3.96 -7.43
C TYR A 255 -10.93 2.88 -8.02
N LEU A 256 -11.73 2.23 -7.18
CA LEU A 256 -12.71 1.23 -7.60
C LEU A 256 -13.80 1.83 -8.50
N GLU A 257 -14.28 3.05 -8.25
CA GLU A 257 -15.22 3.73 -9.15
C GLU A 257 -14.68 3.80 -10.58
N GLU A 258 -13.42 4.22 -10.75
CA GLU A 258 -12.81 4.32 -12.08
C GLU A 258 -12.61 2.94 -12.70
N MET A 259 -12.21 1.93 -11.91
CA MET A 259 -12.10 0.56 -12.39
C MET A 259 -13.45 -0.01 -12.86
N LEU A 260 -14.56 0.23 -12.15
CA LEU A 260 -15.88 -0.21 -12.55
C LEU A 260 -16.38 0.54 -13.81
N LYS A 261 -16.08 1.83 -13.94
CA LYS A 261 -16.41 2.63 -15.15
C LYS A 261 -15.75 2.05 -16.41
N HIS A 262 -14.57 1.47 -16.32
CA HIS A 262 -13.92 0.79 -17.44
C HIS A 262 -14.78 -0.37 -18.00
N PHE A 263 -15.63 -0.96 -17.18
CA PHE A 263 -16.54 -2.05 -17.54
C PHE A 263 -18.01 -1.58 -17.69
N ASP A 264 -18.27 -0.28 -17.79
CA ASP A 264 -19.61 0.32 -17.82
C ASP A 264 -20.48 -0.06 -16.60
N GLU A 265 -19.83 -0.27 -15.44
CA GLU A 265 -20.45 -0.66 -14.18
C GLU A 265 -20.32 0.45 -13.12
N SER A 266 -21.03 0.32 -11.99
CA SER A 266 -20.96 1.26 -10.86
C SER A 266 -21.04 0.52 -9.53
N ILE A 267 -20.69 1.21 -8.43
CA ILE A 267 -20.79 0.70 -7.06
C ILE A 267 -22.23 0.45 -6.64
N LYS A 268 -23.18 1.24 -7.16
CA LYS A 268 -24.57 1.16 -6.76
C LYS A 268 -25.15 -0.24 -6.97
N GLY A 269 -25.68 -0.81 -5.89
CA GLY A 269 -26.33 -2.12 -5.86
C GLY A 269 -25.38 -3.31 -5.80
N LYS A 270 -24.06 -3.10 -5.85
CA LYS A 270 -23.08 -4.17 -5.67
C LYS A 270 -22.89 -4.53 -4.21
N THR A 271 -22.55 -5.80 -3.97
CA THR A 271 -22.28 -6.36 -2.65
C THR A 271 -20.77 -6.48 -2.38
N PHE A 272 -20.38 -6.18 -1.15
CA PHE A 272 -18.99 -6.08 -0.75
C PHE A 272 -18.67 -6.95 0.47
N ILE A 273 -17.56 -7.68 0.43
CA ILE A 273 -16.96 -8.32 1.60
C ILE A 273 -15.66 -7.63 1.97
N LEU A 274 -15.56 -7.22 3.23
CA LEU A 274 -14.41 -6.54 3.79
C LEU A 274 -13.81 -7.35 4.94
N SER A 275 -12.48 -7.32 5.06
CA SER A 275 -11.79 -7.69 6.29
C SER A 275 -11.38 -6.46 7.09
N GLY A 276 -11.21 -6.64 8.41
CA GLY A 276 -10.87 -5.53 9.29
C GLY A 276 -12.05 -4.67 9.73
N TYR A 277 -11.81 -3.78 10.68
CA TYR A 277 -12.74 -2.75 11.16
C TYR A 277 -12.00 -1.46 11.58
N GLY A 278 -10.70 -1.38 11.27
CA GLY A 278 -9.88 -0.20 11.50
C GLY A 278 -10.21 0.96 10.53
N ASN A 279 -9.43 2.04 10.56
CA ASN A 279 -9.64 3.23 9.71
C ASN A 279 -9.90 2.91 8.24
N VAL A 280 -9.15 1.95 7.71
CA VAL A 280 -9.21 1.57 6.29
C VAL A 280 -10.56 0.94 5.97
N ALA A 281 -10.93 -0.11 6.71
CA ALA A 281 -12.22 -0.80 6.52
C ALA A 281 -13.40 0.12 6.84
N TRP A 282 -13.31 0.91 7.92
CA TRP A 282 -14.34 1.88 8.29
C TRP A 282 -14.57 2.92 7.19
N GLY A 283 -13.49 3.55 6.68
CA GLY A 283 -13.60 4.54 5.60
C GLY A 283 -14.12 3.92 4.31
N ALA A 284 -13.64 2.73 3.93
CA ALA A 284 -14.14 2.01 2.76
C ALA A 284 -15.64 1.70 2.89
N ALA A 285 -16.07 1.15 4.03
CA ALA A 285 -17.47 0.82 4.29
C ALA A 285 -18.37 2.06 4.20
N LYS A 286 -17.98 3.16 4.85
CA LYS A 286 -18.72 4.42 4.80
C LYS A 286 -18.87 4.93 3.35
N LYS A 287 -17.79 4.97 2.58
CA LYS A 287 -17.83 5.47 1.20
C LYS A 287 -18.62 4.53 0.26
N ILE A 288 -18.53 3.22 0.44
CA ILE A 288 -19.33 2.23 -0.30
C ILE A 288 -20.82 2.52 -0.09
N THR A 289 -21.23 2.69 1.17
CA THR A 289 -22.63 2.96 1.54
C THR A 289 -23.11 4.30 0.97
N GLU A 290 -22.31 5.37 1.05
CA GLU A 290 -22.61 6.67 0.44
C GLU A 290 -22.85 6.56 -1.07
N LEU A 291 -22.17 5.65 -1.77
CA LEU A 291 -22.32 5.43 -3.20
C LEU A 291 -23.37 4.36 -3.56
N GLY A 292 -24.12 3.86 -2.58
CA GLY A 292 -25.23 2.94 -2.76
C GLY A 292 -24.82 1.46 -2.93
N GLY A 293 -23.61 1.09 -2.55
CA GLY A 293 -23.16 -0.30 -2.40
C GLY A 293 -23.56 -0.88 -1.04
N LYS A 294 -23.49 -2.20 -0.88
CA LYS A 294 -23.87 -2.92 0.34
C LYS A 294 -22.66 -3.65 0.93
N VAL A 295 -22.24 -3.27 2.13
CA VAL A 295 -21.15 -3.93 2.86
C VAL A 295 -21.71 -5.06 3.71
N LEU A 296 -21.35 -6.31 3.39
CA LEU A 296 -21.87 -7.51 4.05
C LEU A 296 -21.07 -7.92 5.27
N THR A 297 -19.78 -7.60 5.35
CA THR A 297 -18.92 -8.10 6.43
C THR A 297 -17.94 -7.05 6.94
N ILE A 298 -17.62 -7.15 8.23
CA ILE A 298 -16.38 -6.64 8.86
C ILE A 298 -15.75 -7.77 9.66
N SER A 299 -14.44 -7.72 9.91
CA SER A 299 -13.77 -8.77 10.68
C SER A 299 -12.74 -8.23 11.67
N GLY A 300 -12.48 -9.04 12.70
CA GLY A 300 -11.45 -8.82 13.70
C GLY A 300 -10.56 -10.06 13.85
N SER A 301 -9.71 -10.06 14.87
CA SER A 301 -8.87 -11.23 15.18
C SER A 301 -9.67 -12.43 15.76
N ASP A 302 -10.90 -12.18 16.18
CA ASP A 302 -11.83 -13.16 16.78
C ASP A 302 -12.77 -13.80 15.77
N GLY A 303 -12.90 -13.24 14.55
CA GLY A 303 -13.80 -13.74 13.52
C GLY A 303 -14.37 -12.64 12.65
N TYR A 304 -15.56 -12.87 12.06
CA TYR A 304 -16.24 -11.85 11.28
C TYR A 304 -17.74 -11.76 11.63
N VAL A 305 -18.31 -10.58 11.36
CA VAL A 305 -19.74 -10.29 11.44
C VAL A 305 -20.30 -10.28 10.02
N TYR A 306 -21.50 -10.83 9.86
CA TYR A 306 -22.27 -10.79 8.61
C TYR A 306 -23.56 -9.98 8.78
N SER A 307 -23.86 -9.11 7.86
CA SER A 307 -25.13 -8.38 7.76
C SER A 307 -25.74 -8.56 6.38
N GLU A 308 -26.87 -9.23 6.29
CA GLU A 308 -27.61 -9.41 5.03
C GLU A 308 -28.14 -8.07 4.49
N ASP A 309 -28.60 -7.19 5.40
CA ASP A 309 -29.12 -5.87 5.06
C ASP A 309 -28.01 -4.85 4.78
N GLY A 310 -26.79 -5.15 5.17
CA GLY A 310 -25.61 -4.29 5.06
C GLY A 310 -25.20 -3.63 6.38
N ILE A 311 -23.96 -3.18 6.42
CA ILE A 311 -23.41 -2.32 7.49
C ILE A 311 -23.49 -0.89 6.96
N GLU A 312 -24.58 -0.16 7.29
CA GLU A 312 -24.92 1.08 6.56
C GLU A 312 -25.36 2.25 7.46
N SER A 313 -25.68 2.01 8.75
CA SER A 313 -26.16 3.09 9.61
C SER A 313 -25.00 3.89 10.22
N GLU A 314 -25.22 5.21 10.44
CA GLU A 314 -24.25 6.06 11.14
C GLU A 314 -23.91 5.49 12.53
N GLU A 315 -24.91 4.91 13.25
CA GLU A 315 -24.68 4.27 14.53
C GLU A 315 -23.71 3.08 14.44
N MET A 316 -23.75 2.29 13.35
CA MET A 316 -22.79 1.22 13.11
C MET A 316 -21.39 1.76 12.85
N PHE A 317 -21.27 2.81 12.06
CA PHE A 317 -19.97 3.45 11.80
C PHE A 317 -19.38 4.10 13.06
N ASP A 318 -20.17 4.79 13.84
CA ASP A 318 -19.75 5.39 15.11
C ASP A 318 -19.27 4.31 16.11
N PHE A 319 -19.98 3.19 16.18
CA PHE A 319 -19.59 2.10 17.06
C PHE A 319 -18.29 1.40 16.60
N MET A 320 -18.01 1.34 15.32
CA MET A 320 -16.68 0.89 14.84
C MET A 320 -15.57 1.80 15.36
N LEU A 321 -15.79 3.12 15.40
CA LEU A 321 -14.83 4.08 15.96
C LEU A 321 -14.67 3.93 17.48
N GLU A 322 -15.78 3.74 18.22
CA GLU A 322 -15.78 3.48 19.67
C GLU A 322 -14.98 2.21 20.00
N MET A 323 -15.25 1.10 19.32
CA MET A 323 -14.52 -0.16 19.49
C MET A 323 -13.02 0.03 19.28
N ARG A 324 -12.64 0.80 18.26
CA ARG A 324 -11.24 1.10 18.00
C ARG A 324 -10.62 1.97 19.11
N ALA A 325 -11.33 2.99 19.57
CA ALA A 325 -10.88 3.88 20.63
C ALA A 325 -10.70 3.11 21.98
N SER A 326 -11.54 2.12 22.24
CA SER A 326 -11.41 1.24 23.42
C SER A 326 -10.28 0.22 23.32
N GLY A 327 -9.60 0.10 22.18
CA GLY A 327 -8.55 -0.89 21.96
C GLY A 327 -9.05 -2.32 21.77
N SER A 328 -10.35 -2.51 21.45
CA SER A 328 -10.89 -3.82 21.08
C SER A 328 -10.08 -4.43 19.93
N ARG A 329 -9.87 -5.74 19.96
CA ARG A 329 -9.20 -6.48 18.86
C ARG A 329 -10.17 -7.34 18.06
N GLY A 330 -11.40 -7.50 18.54
CA GLY A 330 -12.42 -8.34 17.96
C GLY A 330 -13.64 -7.56 17.50
N VAL A 331 -14.50 -8.20 16.73
CA VAL A 331 -15.77 -7.66 16.22
C VAL A 331 -17.00 -8.27 16.89
N LYS A 332 -16.81 -9.20 17.83
CA LYS A 332 -17.93 -9.76 18.60
C LYS A 332 -18.77 -8.70 19.32
N PRO A 333 -18.21 -7.64 19.95
CA PRO A 333 -19.03 -6.57 20.53
C PRO A 333 -19.96 -5.88 19.52
N PHE A 334 -19.54 -5.77 18.25
CA PHE A 334 -20.37 -5.24 17.18
C PHE A 334 -21.55 -6.17 16.88
N ALA A 335 -21.28 -7.46 16.74
CA ALA A 335 -22.32 -8.46 16.53
C ALA A 335 -23.36 -8.46 17.66
N ASP A 336 -22.88 -8.40 18.90
CA ASP A 336 -23.75 -8.40 20.10
C ASP A 336 -24.61 -7.13 20.17
N LYS A 337 -24.05 -5.94 19.86
CA LYS A 337 -24.79 -4.66 19.90
C LYS A 337 -25.91 -4.60 18.84
N PHE A 338 -25.61 -5.06 17.62
CA PHE A 338 -26.54 -4.96 16.50
C PHE A 338 -27.30 -6.27 16.22
N ASN A 339 -27.17 -7.27 17.10
CA ASN A 339 -27.82 -8.59 16.97
C ASN A 339 -27.57 -9.24 15.61
N LEU A 340 -26.31 -9.24 15.15
CA LEU A 340 -25.89 -9.78 13.87
C LEU A 340 -25.20 -11.14 14.02
N PRO A 341 -25.28 -12.03 13.03
CA PRO A 341 -24.51 -13.26 12.97
C PRO A 341 -23.01 -13.03 13.13
N PHE A 342 -22.39 -13.78 14.06
CA PHE A 342 -20.94 -13.78 14.30
C PHE A 342 -20.36 -15.16 14.01
N PHE A 343 -19.26 -15.20 13.29
CA PHE A 343 -18.56 -16.41 12.87
C PHE A 343 -17.17 -16.45 13.50
N GLU A 344 -17.09 -17.04 14.67
CA GLU A 344 -15.87 -17.11 15.47
C GLU A 344 -14.72 -17.84 14.75
N GLY A 345 -13.52 -17.28 14.78
CA GLY A 345 -12.31 -17.87 14.19
C GLY A 345 -12.30 -18.01 12.69
N GLN A 346 -13.32 -17.49 11.99
CA GLN A 346 -13.46 -17.59 10.54
C GLN A 346 -13.13 -16.26 9.84
N LYS A 347 -12.70 -16.38 8.58
CA LYS A 347 -12.48 -15.23 7.68
C LYS A 347 -13.71 -15.04 6.76
N PRO A 348 -14.02 -13.82 6.29
CA PRO A 348 -15.25 -13.52 5.54
C PRO A 348 -15.24 -14.03 4.09
N TRP A 349 -14.15 -14.59 3.60
CA TRP A 349 -13.92 -14.91 2.18
C TRP A 349 -14.82 -16.03 1.63
N GLY A 350 -15.59 -16.68 2.48
CA GLY A 350 -16.63 -17.65 2.11
C GLY A 350 -18.00 -17.05 1.81
N VAL A 351 -18.21 -15.75 2.05
CA VAL A 351 -19.47 -15.05 1.80
C VAL A 351 -19.60 -14.70 0.32
N LYS A 352 -20.80 -14.89 -0.26
CA LYS A 352 -21.07 -14.53 -1.66
C LYS A 352 -21.15 -13.01 -1.79
N ALA A 353 -20.36 -12.44 -2.71
CA ALA A 353 -20.36 -11.01 -3.01
C ALA A 353 -19.78 -10.73 -4.40
N ASP A 354 -20.01 -9.54 -4.90
CA ASP A 354 -19.48 -9.09 -6.19
C ASP A 354 -18.01 -8.61 -6.07
N ILE A 355 -17.66 -8.00 -4.94
CA ILE A 355 -16.37 -7.32 -4.74
C ILE A 355 -15.78 -7.72 -3.38
N ALA A 356 -14.47 -8.00 -3.36
CA ALA A 356 -13.73 -8.30 -2.14
C ALA A 356 -12.62 -7.28 -1.86
N LEU A 357 -12.58 -6.76 -0.61
CA LEU A 357 -11.63 -5.78 -0.12
C LEU A 357 -10.90 -6.30 1.13
N PRO A 358 -9.71 -6.90 1.01
CA PRO A 358 -8.88 -7.17 2.18
C PRO A 358 -8.31 -5.86 2.74
N CYS A 359 -8.80 -5.47 3.93
CA CYS A 359 -8.45 -4.22 4.60
C CYS A 359 -7.68 -4.43 5.93
N ALA A 360 -7.37 -5.68 6.30
CA ALA A 360 -6.83 -5.99 7.62
C ALA A 360 -5.30 -6.16 7.62
N THR A 361 -4.79 -7.29 7.16
CA THR A 361 -3.39 -7.68 7.38
C THR A 361 -2.68 -8.19 6.14
N GLN A 362 -1.35 -8.19 6.22
CA GLN A 362 -0.49 -8.77 5.19
C GLN A 362 -0.73 -10.28 5.06
N ASN A 363 -0.70 -10.81 3.83
CA ASN A 363 -0.84 -12.23 3.50
C ASN A 363 -2.10 -12.90 4.09
N GLU A 364 -3.19 -12.15 4.24
CA GLU A 364 -4.45 -12.70 4.73
C GLU A 364 -5.18 -13.58 3.69
N ILE A 365 -4.88 -13.38 2.39
CA ILE A 365 -5.40 -14.18 1.28
C ILE A 365 -4.30 -15.10 0.76
N ASN A 366 -4.46 -16.40 0.99
CA ASN A 366 -3.68 -17.45 0.36
C ASN A 366 -4.50 -18.16 -0.74
N MET A 367 -3.97 -19.23 -1.36
CA MET A 367 -4.68 -19.94 -2.43
C MET A 367 -6.06 -20.44 -2.01
N ALA A 368 -6.21 -20.96 -0.80
CA ALA A 368 -7.51 -21.50 -0.34
C ALA A 368 -8.57 -20.39 -0.20
N GLU A 369 -8.19 -19.20 0.26
CA GLU A 369 -9.09 -18.07 0.29
C GLU A 369 -9.39 -17.53 -1.11
N ALA A 370 -8.41 -17.46 -2.00
CA ALA A 370 -8.60 -17.02 -3.38
C ALA A 370 -9.57 -17.93 -4.16
N GLU A 371 -9.45 -19.24 -3.99
CA GLU A 371 -10.38 -20.21 -4.57
C GLU A 371 -11.82 -20.03 -4.05
N LYS A 372 -11.97 -19.73 -2.73
CA LYS A 372 -13.29 -19.45 -2.15
C LYS A 372 -13.90 -18.17 -2.75
N LEU A 373 -13.11 -17.09 -2.88
CA LEU A 373 -13.57 -15.84 -3.47
C LEU A 373 -14.12 -16.04 -4.89
N VAL A 374 -13.35 -16.70 -5.75
CA VAL A 374 -13.77 -17.00 -7.14
C VAL A 374 -15.00 -17.90 -7.18
N LYS A 375 -15.03 -18.95 -6.36
CA LYS A 375 -16.17 -19.87 -6.26
C LYS A 375 -17.45 -19.17 -5.82
N ASN A 376 -17.35 -18.15 -4.96
CA ASN A 376 -18.46 -17.38 -4.42
C ASN A 376 -18.85 -16.18 -5.29
N GLY A 377 -18.28 -16.06 -6.49
CA GLY A 377 -18.71 -15.10 -7.50
C GLY A 377 -18.06 -13.72 -7.41
N VAL A 378 -16.94 -13.57 -6.69
CA VAL A 378 -16.19 -12.32 -6.68
C VAL A 378 -15.64 -12.02 -8.07
N GLU A 379 -16.09 -10.93 -8.65
CA GLU A 379 -15.69 -10.46 -9.99
C GLU A 379 -14.54 -9.44 -9.92
N TYR A 380 -14.49 -8.65 -8.85
CA TYR A 380 -13.49 -7.59 -8.65
C TYR A 380 -12.77 -7.77 -7.33
N TYR A 381 -11.45 -7.75 -7.38
CA TYR A 381 -10.60 -7.93 -6.21
C TYR A 381 -9.71 -6.70 -6.00
N ILE A 382 -9.83 -6.05 -4.84
CA ILE A 382 -9.23 -4.74 -4.56
C ILE A 382 -8.33 -4.85 -3.33
N GLU A 383 -7.02 -4.87 -3.51
CA GLU A 383 -6.06 -4.91 -2.42
C GLU A 383 -6.01 -3.56 -1.68
N VAL A 384 -6.52 -3.50 -0.47
CA VAL A 384 -6.52 -2.25 0.31
C VAL A 384 -5.44 -2.23 1.39
N SER A 385 -5.24 -3.32 2.14
CA SER A 385 -4.10 -3.42 3.05
C SER A 385 -2.78 -3.63 2.30
N ASN A 386 -1.65 -3.43 2.96
CA ASN A 386 -0.36 -3.65 2.30
C ASN A 386 -0.10 -5.16 2.10
N MET A 387 0.14 -5.57 0.85
CA MET A 387 0.41 -6.96 0.46
C MET A 387 -0.55 -7.98 1.11
N PRO A 388 -1.87 -7.84 0.95
CA PRO A 388 -2.82 -8.75 1.60
C PRO A 388 -2.82 -10.16 1.02
N THR A 389 -2.28 -10.32 -0.19
CA THR A 389 -2.38 -11.52 -1.00
C THR A 389 -1.01 -12.14 -1.24
N THR A 390 -0.90 -13.46 -1.12
CA THR A 390 0.32 -14.16 -1.54
C THR A 390 0.46 -14.11 -3.07
N ASN A 391 1.70 -14.13 -3.59
CA ASN A 391 1.95 -14.00 -5.03
C ASN A 391 1.22 -15.06 -5.86
N GLU A 392 1.14 -16.29 -5.36
CA GLU A 392 0.42 -17.39 -6.00
C GLU A 392 -1.09 -17.12 -6.07
N ALA A 393 -1.69 -16.67 -4.96
CA ALA A 393 -3.10 -16.30 -4.89
C ALA A 393 -3.42 -15.09 -5.77
N LEU A 394 -2.55 -14.09 -5.82
CA LEU A 394 -2.69 -12.92 -6.69
C LEU A 394 -2.69 -13.31 -8.17
N SER A 395 -1.77 -14.18 -8.57
CA SER A 395 -1.71 -14.72 -9.93
C SER A 395 -2.99 -15.50 -10.29
N TYR A 396 -3.51 -16.29 -9.35
CA TYR A 396 -4.78 -17.01 -9.52
C TYR A 396 -5.96 -16.05 -9.70
N LEU A 397 -6.10 -15.03 -8.84
CA LEU A 397 -7.17 -14.03 -8.90
C LEU A 397 -7.13 -13.24 -10.21
N LYS A 398 -5.94 -12.81 -10.66
CA LYS A 398 -5.76 -12.15 -11.96
C LYS A 398 -6.26 -13.00 -13.15
N GLY A 399 -6.20 -14.32 -13.02
CA GLY A 399 -6.68 -15.25 -14.05
C GLY A 399 -8.19 -15.51 -14.02
N HIS A 400 -8.90 -15.16 -12.94
CA HIS A 400 -10.28 -15.55 -12.70
C HIS A 400 -11.23 -14.37 -12.42
N CYS A 401 -10.76 -13.24 -11.88
CA CYS A 401 -11.55 -12.04 -11.71
C CYS A 401 -11.58 -11.20 -13.00
N LYS A 402 -12.58 -10.36 -13.17
CA LYS A 402 -12.65 -9.36 -14.25
C LYS A 402 -11.50 -8.37 -14.16
N ALA A 403 -11.20 -7.91 -12.94
CA ALA A 403 -10.05 -7.06 -12.67
C ALA A 403 -9.54 -7.22 -11.23
N VAL A 404 -8.25 -6.97 -11.07
CA VAL A 404 -7.53 -6.96 -9.79
C VAL A 404 -6.81 -5.62 -9.67
N ALA A 405 -7.02 -4.91 -8.56
CA ALA A 405 -6.36 -3.64 -8.28
C ALA A 405 -5.26 -3.80 -7.22
N PRO A 406 -4.03 -3.32 -7.48
CA PRO A 406 -2.89 -3.55 -6.60
C PRO A 406 -2.87 -2.63 -5.38
N ALA A 407 -2.39 -3.13 -4.26
CA ALA A 407 -2.32 -2.43 -2.99
C ALA A 407 -1.64 -1.05 -3.09
N LYS A 408 -0.51 -0.96 -3.78
CA LYS A 408 0.27 0.29 -3.89
C LYS A 408 -0.47 1.44 -4.59
N ALA A 409 -1.37 1.13 -5.51
CA ALA A 409 -2.23 2.11 -6.17
C ALA A 409 -3.47 2.41 -5.33
N VAL A 410 -4.17 1.37 -4.90
CA VAL A 410 -5.45 1.45 -4.20
C VAL A 410 -5.34 2.17 -2.85
N ASN A 411 -4.34 1.84 -2.04
CA ASN A 411 -4.18 2.42 -0.70
C ASN A 411 -3.34 3.73 -0.67
N ALA A 412 -3.06 4.31 -1.82
CA ALA A 412 -2.32 5.55 -1.95
C ALA A 412 -3.08 6.78 -1.37
N GLY A 413 -4.40 6.67 -1.15
CA GLY A 413 -5.20 7.76 -0.60
C GLY A 413 -4.66 8.32 0.72
N GLY A 414 -4.18 7.45 1.61
CA GLY A 414 -3.61 7.88 2.88
C GLY A 414 -2.34 8.73 2.73
N VAL A 415 -1.44 8.38 1.82
CA VAL A 415 -0.24 9.19 1.55
C VAL A 415 -0.56 10.41 0.72
N ALA A 416 -1.55 10.35 -0.18
CA ALA A 416 -2.03 11.49 -0.94
C ALA A 416 -2.52 12.60 0.02
N VAL A 417 -3.42 12.30 0.96
CA VAL A 417 -3.88 13.29 1.96
C VAL A 417 -2.74 13.73 2.87
N SER A 418 -1.77 12.86 3.18
CA SER A 418 -0.56 13.29 3.90
C SER A 418 0.26 14.33 3.11
N ALA A 419 0.38 14.21 1.79
CA ALA A 419 1.04 15.21 0.97
C ALA A 419 0.20 16.50 0.82
N LEU A 420 -1.13 16.38 0.78
CA LEU A 420 -2.02 17.54 0.87
C LEU A 420 -1.89 18.26 2.23
N GLU A 421 -1.68 17.52 3.34
CA GLU A 421 -1.34 18.10 4.65
C GLU A 421 -0.02 18.90 4.58
N MET A 422 1.02 18.36 3.90
CA MET A 422 2.26 19.11 3.69
C MET A 422 2.02 20.42 2.91
N SER A 423 1.19 20.39 1.87
CA SER A 423 0.82 21.58 1.09
C SER A 423 0.10 22.62 1.96
N GLN A 424 -0.87 22.20 2.77
CA GLN A 424 -1.57 23.06 3.73
C GLN A 424 -0.59 23.68 4.75
N ASN A 425 0.35 22.86 5.26
CA ASN A 425 1.37 23.34 6.21
C ASN A 425 2.32 24.36 5.58
N SER A 426 2.71 24.14 4.33
CA SER A 426 3.56 25.06 3.57
C SER A 426 2.86 26.39 3.31
N ALA A 427 1.58 26.35 2.95
CA ALA A 427 0.75 27.53 2.75
C ALA A 427 0.32 28.21 4.07
N ARG A 428 0.49 27.55 5.23
CA ARG A 428 -0.07 27.95 6.54
C ARG A 428 -1.57 28.20 6.48
N TYR A 429 -2.28 27.41 5.70
CA TYR A 429 -3.72 27.54 5.48
C TYR A 429 -4.36 26.16 5.44
N SER A 430 -5.48 25.97 6.13
CA SER A 430 -6.22 24.72 6.16
C SER A 430 -7.34 24.72 5.12
N TRP A 431 -7.50 23.63 4.42
CA TRP A 431 -8.60 23.42 3.48
C TRP A 431 -9.80 22.79 4.18
N SER A 432 -10.99 22.96 3.60
CA SER A 432 -12.21 22.29 4.07
C SER A 432 -12.16 20.77 3.79
N ALA A 433 -13.06 20.02 4.41
CA ALA A 433 -13.17 18.57 4.18
C ALA A 433 -13.50 18.28 2.70
N GLU A 434 -14.39 19.08 2.12
CA GLU A 434 -14.82 18.97 0.72
C GLU A 434 -13.66 19.22 -0.24
N GLU A 435 -12.84 20.26 0.02
CA GLU A 435 -11.66 20.56 -0.79
C GLU A 435 -10.62 19.43 -0.75
N VAL A 436 -10.41 18.84 0.42
CA VAL A 436 -9.47 17.71 0.58
C VAL A 436 -10.03 16.46 -0.10
N ASP A 437 -11.31 16.16 0.06
CA ASP A 437 -11.97 14.99 -0.52
C ASP A 437 -12.00 15.06 -2.06
N GLU A 438 -12.33 16.22 -2.63
CA GLU A 438 -12.28 16.44 -4.08
C GLU A 438 -10.87 16.22 -4.65
N LYS A 439 -9.84 16.77 -3.99
CA LYS A 439 -8.44 16.55 -4.39
C LYS A 439 -8.06 15.09 -4.28
N LEU A 440 -8.47 14.39 -3.21
CA LEU A 440 -8.25 12.96 -3.04
C LEU A 440 -8.91 12.16 -4.18
N LYS A 441 -10.16 12.46 -4.51
CA LYS A 441 -10.88 11.79 -5.61
C LYS A 441 -10.15 11.96 -6.94
N ASN A 442 -9.72 13.16 -7.26
CA ASN A 442 -8.97 13.45 -8.49
C ASN A 442 -7.63 12.71 -8.54
N ILE A 443 -6.87 12.70 -7.43
CA ILE A 443 -5.60 11.96 -7.35
C ILE A 443 -5.83 10.46 -7.57
N MET A 444 -6.85 9.86 -6.94
CA MET A 444 -7.12 8.43 -7.09
C MET A 444 -7.56 8.06 -8.50
N LYS A 445 -8.32 8.95 -9.16
CA LYS A 445 -8.65 8.82 -10.58
C LYS A 445 -7.39 8.85 -11.45
N GLU A 446 -6.50 9.82 -11.24
CA GLU A 446 -5.24 9.92 -12.00
C GLU A 446 -4.34 8.69 -11.78
N ILE A 447 -4.29 8.13 -10.55
CA ILE A 447 -3.56 6.90 -10.27
C ILE A 447 -4.10 5.75 -11.10
N HIS A 448 -5.43 5.60 -11.17
CA HIS A 448 -6.07 4.56 -11.97
C HIS A 448 -5.75 4.76 -13.46
N ASP A 449 -6.03 5.94 -13.99
CA ASP A 449 -5.88 6.24 -15.42
C ASP A 449 -4.44 6.06 -15.90
N ASN A 450 -3.46 6.56 -15.12
CA ASN A 450 -2.04 6.40 -15.43
C ASN A 450 -1.61 4.92 -15.36
N SER A 451 -2.14 4.14 -14.41
CA SER A 451 -1.86 2.71 -14.32
C SER A 451 -2.45 1.94 -15.51
N ALA A 452 -3.70 2.23 -15.89
CA ALA A 452 -4.36 1.60 -17.03
C ALA A 452 -3.64 1.96 -18.35
N ALA A 453 -3.31 3.25 -18.56
CA ALA A 453 -2.59 3.71 -19.73
C ALA A 453 -1.19 3.07 -19.87
N ALA A 454 -0.45 2.97 -18.77
CA ALA A 454 0.87 2.33 -18.77
C ALA A 454 0.75 0.83 -19.06
N ALA A 455 -0.24 0.13 -18.52
CA ALA A 455 -0.46 -1.27 -18.83
C ALA A 455 -0.74 -1.49 -20.32
N GLU A 456 -1.62 -0.68 -20.91
CA GLU A 456 -1.95 -0.75 -22.34
C GLU A 456 -0.75 -0.43 -23.22
N GLU A 457 -0.01 0.66 -22.95
CA GLU A 457 1.15 1.10 -23.71
C GLU A 457 2.26 0.04 -23.77
N TYR A 458 2.44 -0.71 -22.67
CA TYR A 458 3.49 -1.73 -22.57
C TYR A 458 2.99 -3.15 -22.82
N GLY A 459 1.77 -3.32 -23.37
CA GLY A 459 1.26 -4.59 -23.89
C GLY A 459 0.68 -5.53 -22.83
N TYR A 460 0.35 -5.02 -21.65
CA TYR A 460 -0.29 -5.77 -20.58
C TYR A 460 -1.83 -5.71 -20.60
N GLY A 461 -2.43 -4.95 -21.55
CA GLY A 461 -3.87 -4.71 -21.57
C GLY A 461 -4.33 -4.01 -20.30
N TYR A 462 -5.45 -4.44 -19.71
CA TYR A 462 -5.97 -3.87 -18.47
C TYR A 462 -5.42 -4.55 -17.19
N ASP A 463 -4.09 -4.83 -17.16
CA ASP A 463 -3.42 -5.34 -15.96
C ASP A 463 -2.96 -4.18 -15.06
N LEU A 464 -3.80 -3.77 -14.13
CA LEU A 464 -3.53 -2.64 -13.23
C LEU A 464 -2.34 -2.89 -12.29
N VAL A 465 -1.96 -4.16 -12.03
CA VAL A 465 -0.76 -4.49 -11.22
C VAL A 465 0.50 -4.13 -11.98
N ALA A 466 0.64 -4.61 -13.21
CA ALA A 466 1.76 -4.26 -14.09
C ALA A 466 1.78 -2.75 -14.38
N GLY A 467 0.62 -2.18 -14.69
CA GLY A 467 0.50 -0.76 -14.99
C GLY A 467 0.93 0.16 -13.85
N ALA A 468 0.54 -0.14 -12.62
CA ALA A 468 0.97 0.63 -11.45
C ALA A 468 2.48 0.55 -11.21
N ASN A 469 3.08 -0.63 -11.39
CA ASN A 469 4.54 -0.78 -11.30
C ASN A 469 5.24 0.06 -12.37
N ILE A 470 4.78 -0.01 -13.62
CA ILE A 470 5.38 0.71 -14.75
C ILE A 470 5.20 2.23 -14.59
N ALA A 471 3.99 2.71 -14.32
CA ALA A 471 3.71 4.14 -14.14
C ALA A 471 4.54 4.74 -12.99
N GLY A 472 4.59 4.02 -11.85
CA GLY A 472 5.40 4.43 -10.71
C GLY A 472 6.90 4.45 -11.03
N PHE A 473 7.40 3.44 -11.75
CA PHE A 473 8.78 3.35 -12.19
C PHE A 473 9.16 4.51 -13.11
N LEU A 474 8.43 4.72 -14.20
CA LEU A 474 8.75 5.71 -15.22
C LEU A 474 8.91 7.11 -14.63
N LYS A 475 8.00 7.53 -13.73
CA LYS A 475 8.08 8.84 -13.10
C LYS A 475 9.36 9.05 -12.29
N VAL A 476 9.80 8.03 -11.54
CA VAL A 476 11.05 8.11 -10.77
C VAL A 476 12.25 8.01 -11.70
N ALA A 477 12.20 7.13 -12.69
CA ALA A 477 13.24 6.96 -13.71
C ALA A 477 13.55 8.26 -14.46
N ASP A 478 12.52 8.93 -14.97
CA ASP A 478 12.65 10.20 -15.69
C ASP A 478 13.30 11.28 -14.81
N ALA A 479 12.89 11.38 -13.56
CA ALA A 479 13.49 12.32 -12.62
C ALA A 479 14.96 12.00 -12.33
N MET A 480 15.29 10.72 -12.10
CA MET A 480 16.67 10.28 -11.85
C MET A 480 17.57 10.50 -13.08
N LEU A 481 17.06 10.29 -14.27
CA LEU A 481 17.80 10.57 -15.53
C LEU A 481 18.05 12.06 -15.71
N ALA A 482 17.00 12.89 -15.52
CA ALA A 482 17.11 14.34 -15.67
C ALA A 482 18.08 14.98 -14.67
N GLN A 483 18.20 14.42 -13.47
CA GLN A 483 19.08 14.89 -12.40
C GLN A 483 20.51 14.35 -12.52
N GLY A 484 20.75 13.36 -13.39
CA GLY A 484 22.06 12.78 -13.62
C GLY A 484 22.45 11.67 -12.65
N CYS A 485 23.74 11.32 -12.69
CA CYS A 485 24.33 10.23 -11.88
C CYS A 485 25.10 10.81 -10.68
N ILE A 486 24.42 11.57 -9.85
CA ILE A 486 25.03 12.19 -8.66
C ILE A 486 24.76 11.31 -7.44
#